data_b61e90ad926577e831e2ecfe73aadcf4
#
_entry.id   b61e90ad926577e831e2ecfe73aadcf4
#
_cell.length_a   1.000
_cell.length_b   1.000
_cell.length_c   1.000
_cell.angle_alpha   90.00
_cell.angle_beta   90.00
_cell.angle_gamma   90.00
#
_symmetry.space_group_name_H-M   'P 1'
#
loop_
_entity.id
_entity.type
_entity.pdbx_description
1 polymer ?
#
loop_
_entity_poly.entity_id
_entity_poly.type
_entity_poly.pdbx_seq_one_letter_code
_entity_poly.pdbx_strand_id
1 'polypeptide(L)'
;MTGEELHQLLLGKWGRSFDVQLRRAQNKMFLQIMWKYLEQASFPMNESEYLAHLDQIASYLTAWDSIAQVQSFVAQTRERPRLGKAVSIPIDLGERASEWILEF
;
A
#
# COMPACT_ATOMS: atom_id res chain seq x y z
N MET A 1 3.72 12.08 -1.45
CA MET A 1 3.03 11.42 -0.30
C MET A 1 4.06 10.94 0.70
N THR A 2 3.78 11.10 1.96
CA THR A 2 4.61 10.58 3.05
C THR A 2 3.97 9.32 3.62
N GLY A 3 4.72 8.58 4.44
CA GLY A 3 4.18 7.42 5.16
C GLY A 3 3.04 7.82 6.10
N GLU A 4 3.15 9.00 6.74
CA GLU A 4 2.10 9.53 7.60
C GLU A 4 0.81 9.79 6.81
N GLU A 5 0.92 10.35 5.62
CA GLU A 5 -0.24 10.59 4.76
C GLU A 5 -0.88 9.28 4.30
N LEU A 6 -0.06 8.28 3.97
CA LEU A 6 -0.55 6.95 3.62
C LEU A 6 -1.27 6.32 4.82
N HIS A 7 -0.70 6.46 6.02
CA HIS A 7 -1.31 5.98 7.26
C HIS A 7 -2.69 6.61 7.48
N GLN A 8 -2.79 7.93 7.31
CA GLN A 8 -4.05 8.64 7.47
C GLN A 8 -5.09 8.20 6.43
N LEU A 9 -4.65 7.89 5.21
CA LEU A 9 -5.53 7.37 4.18
C LEU A 9 -6.16 6.02 4.60
N LEU A 10 -5.36 5.12 5.15
CA LEU A 10 -5.83 3.81 5.63
C LEU A 10 -6.78 3.96 6.81
N LEU A 11 -6.42 4.79 7.78
CA LEU A 11 -7.25 5.04 8.96
C LEU A 11 -8.59 5.67 8.58
N GLY A 12 -8.57 6.63 7.68
CA GLY A 12 -9.78 7.32 7.23
C GLY A 12 -10.75 6.39 6.51
N LYS A 13 -10.24 5.42 5.76
CA LYS A 13 -11.08 4.48 5.02
C LYS A 13 -11.59 3.33 5.88
N TRP A 14 -10.70 2.68 6.63
CA TRP A 14 -11.02 1.42 7.31
C TRP A 14 -10.90 1.46 8.84
N GLY A 15 -10.36 2.53 9.39
CA GLY A 15 -10.25 2.72 10.84
C GLY A 15 -9.16 1.89 11.51
N ARG A 16 -8.24 1.32 10.74
CA ARG A 16 -7.14 0.51 11.27
C ARG A 16 -5.84 0.79 10.52
N SER A 17 -4.72 0.59 11.23
CA SER A 17 -3.38 0.77 10.66
C SER A 17 -2.94 -0.52 9.97
N PHE A 18 -3.61 -0.87 8.87
CA PHE A 18 -3.31 -2.09 8.11
C PHE A 18 -1.90 -2.07 7.55
N ASP A 19 -1.27 -3.23 7.51
CA ASP A 19 0.00 -3.41 6.84
C ASP A 19 -0.19 -3.26 5.33
N VAL A 20 0.84 -2.79 4.65
CA VAL A 20 0.84 -2.66 3.19
C VAL A 20 2.11 -3.26 2.64
N GLN A 21 2.02 -3.79 1.42
CA GLN A 21 3.18 -4.28 0.71
C GLN A 21 3.02 -4.03 -0.78
N LEU A 22 4.14 -3.93 -1.47
CA LEU A 22 4.16 -3.91 -2.92
C LEU A 22 4.44 -5.32 -3.41
N ARG A 23 3.68 -5.76 -4.39
CA ARG A 23 3.81 -7.11 -4.95
C ARG A 23 3.85 -7.05 -6.46
N ARG A 24 4.86 -7.72 -7.02
CA ARG A 24 4.96 -7.92 -8.46
C ARG A 24 4.38 -9.28 -8.82
N ALA A 25 3.49 -9.29 -9.81
CA ALA A 25 2.92 -10.54 -10.32
C ALA A 25 2.65 -10.38 -11.81
N GLN A 26 3.18 -11.30 -12.63
CA GLN A 26 2.94 -11.33 -14.08
C GLN A 26 3.22 -9.99 -14.76
N ASN A 27 4.36 -9.38 -14.45
CA ASN A 27 4.78 -8.08 -14.98
C ASN A 27 3.85 -6.92 -14.62
N LYS A 28 3.08 -7.08 -13.55
CA LYS A 28 2.23 -6.02 -12.99
C LYS A 28 2.62 -5.76 -11.55
N MET A 29 2.42 -4.53 -11.12
CA MET A 29 2.68 -4.12 -9.75
C MET A 29 1.37 -3.86 -9.03
N PHE A 30 1.27 -4.34 -7.79
CA PHE A 30 0.10 -4.13 -6.95
C PHE A 30 0.52 -3.55 -5.61
N LEU A 31 -0.23 -2.59 -5.11
CA LEU A 31 -0.18 -2.20 -3.71
C LEU A 31 -1.23 -3.04 -2.98
N GLN A 32 -0.79 -3.89 -2.06
CA GLN A 32 -1.70 -4.75 -1.30
C GLN A 32 -1.89 -4.21 0.11
N ILE A 33 -3.14 -4.01 0.50
CA ILE A 33 -3.49 -3.68 1.86
C ILE A 33 -3.82 -4.99 2.55
N MET A 34 -2.95 -5.39 3.48
CA MET A 34 -3.03 -6.67 4.16
C MET A 34 -4.00 -6.60 5.33
N TRP A 35 -4.43 -7.76 5.84
CA TRP A 35 -5.38 -7.83 6.94
C TRP A 35 -4.74 -7.71 8.33
N LYS A 36 -3.43 -7.79 8.42
CA LYS A 36 -2.71 -7.56 9.67
C LYS A 36 -2.60 -6.07 9.93
N TYR A 37 -2.63 -5.67 11.19
CA TYR A 37 -2.60 -4.25 11.53
C TYR A 37 -1.86 -3.97 12.84
N LEU A 38 -1.36 -2.76 12.96
CA LEU A 38 -0.48 -2.32 14.05
C LEU A 38 -1.09 -2.53 15.44
N GLU A 39 -2.40 -2.37 15.58
CA GLU A 39 -3.11 -2.47 16.84
C GLU A 39 -3.22 -3.90 17.35
N GLN A 40 -2.93 -4.90 16.52
CA GLN A 40 -2.90 -6.31 16.96
C GLN A 40 -1.66 -6.58 17.81
N ALA A 41 -1.86 -7.29 18.91
CA ALA A 41 -0.75 -7.65 19.82
C ALA A 41 0.34 -8.48 19.12
N SER A 42 -0.03 -9.26 18.12
CA SER A 42 0.89 -10.13 17.38
C SER A 42 1.56 -9.45 16.18
N PHE A 43 1.30 -8.17 15.96
CA PHE A 43 1.88 -7.48 14.80
C PHE A 43 3.40 -7.38 14.97
N PRO A 44 4.18 -7.73 13.92
CA PRO A 44 5.63 -7.88 14.07
C PRO A 44 6.42 -6.58 14.12
N MET A 45 5.80 -5.44 13.84
CA MET A 45 6.45 -4.13 13.85
C MET A 45 5.88 -3.26 14.96
N ASN A 46 6.74 -2.43 15.58
CA ASN A 46 6.27 -1.36 16.44
C ASN A 46 5.83 -0.16 15.57
N GLU A 47 5.27 0.87 16.19
CA GLU A 47 4.76 2.04 15.46
C GLU A 47 5.83 2.72 14.62
N SER A 48 7.02 2.90 15.17
CA SER A 48 8.14 3.54 14.47
C SER A 48 8.55 2.75 13.23
N GLU A 49 8.66 1.43 13.36
CA GLU A 49 8.99 0.54 12.24
C GLU A 49 7.89 0.55 11.17
N TYR A 50 6.66 0.54 11.62
CA TYR A 50 5.50 0.58 10.73
C TYR A 50 5.48 1.87 9.90
N LEU A 51 5.66 3.03 10.53
CA LEU A 51 5.68 4.31 9.82
C LEU A 51 6.86 4.42 8.87
N ALA A 52 8.02 3.89 9.25
CA ALA A 52 9.19 3.85 8.36
C ALA A 52 8.91 2.97 7.14
N HIS A 53 8.23 1.84 7.33
CA HIS A 53 7.80 0.97 6.24
C HIS A 53 6.83 1.68 5.30
N LEU A 54 5.86 2.40 5.84
CA LEU A 54 4.92 3.18 5.03
C LEU A 54 5.63 4.31 4.26
N ASP A 55 6.64 4.94 4.87
CA ASP A 55 7.43 5.95 4.18
C ASP A 55 8.14 5.37 2.96
N GLN A 56 8.69 4.17 3.09
CA GLN A 56 9.35 3.49 1.98
C GLN A 56 8.37 3.18 0.86
N ILE A 57 7.19 2.65 1.20
CA ILE A 57 6.13 2.38 0.23
C ILE A 57 5.70 3.68 -0.46
N ALA A 58 5.46 4.73 0.31
CA ALA A 58 5.05 6.03 -0.22
C ALA A 58 6.09 6.61 -1.17
N SER A 59 7.36 6.40 -0.89
CA SER A 59 8.48 6.82 -1.74
C SER A 59 8.42 6.15 -3.12
N TYR A 60 8.16 4.85 -3.17
CA TYR A 60 7.96 4.14 -4.44
C TYR A 60 6.76 4.68 -5.21
N LEU A 61 5.62 4.84 -4.52
CA LEU A 61 4.40 5.35 -5.16
C LEU A 61 4.62 6.74 -5.76
N THR A 62 5.37 7.58 -5.05
CA THR A 62 5.71 8.92 -5.54
C THR A 62 6.60 8.84 -6.78
N ALA A 63 7.63 8.00 -6.74
CA ALA A 63 8.56 7.81 -7.87
C ALA A 63 7.85 7.28 -9.10
N TRP A 64 6.82 6.46 -8.92
CA TRP A 64 6.04 5.87 -10.02
C TRP A 64 4.87 6.76 -10.47
N ASP A 65 4.71 7.93 -9.86
CA ASP A 65 3.60 8.86 -10.15
C ASP A 65 2.24 8.17 -10.03
N SER A 66 2.08 7.35 -8.99
CA SER A 66 0.89 6.52 -8.81
C SER A 66 0.02 6.92 -7.61
N ILE A 67 0.34 8.03 -6.94
CA ILE A 67 -0.37 8.46 -5.74
C ILE A 67 -1.87 8.67 -6.03
N ALA A 68 -2.19 9.37 -7.12
CA ALA A 68 -3.59 9.63 -7.47
C ALA A 68 -4.38 8.36 -7.75
N GLN A 69 -3.73 7.34 -8.36
CA GLN A 69 -4.35 6.03 -8.60
C GLN A 69 -4.74 5.36 -7.28
N VAL A 70 -3.82 5.38 -6.30
CA VAL A 70 -4.06 4.78 -4.98
C VAL A 70 -5.17 5.51 -4.25
N GLN A 71 -5.12 6.84 -4.21
CA GLN A 71 -6.12 7.66 -3.54
C GLN A 71 -7.51 7.43 -4.12
N SER A 72 -7.61 7.40 -5.45
CA SER A 72 -8.86 7.18 -6.15
C SER A 72 -9.43 5.78 -5.88
N PHE A 73 -8.59 4.76 -5.93
CA PHE A 73 -9.01 3.39 -5.66
C PHE A 73 -9.54 3.26 -4.23
N VAL A 74 -8.79 3.78 -3.25
CA VAL A 74 -9.20 3.71 -1.84
C VAL A 74 -10.52 4.44 -1.62
N ALA A 75 -10.69 5.60 -2.24
CA ALA A 75 -11.93 6.38 -2.11
C ALA A 75 -13.16 5.64 -2.66
N GLN A 76 -12.98 4.86 -3.72
CA GLN A 76 -14.07 4.24 -4.46
C GLN A 76 -14.36 2.79 -4.09
N THR A 77 -13.37 2.06 -3.56
CA THR A 77 -13.53 0.64 -3.28
C THR A 77 -14.51 0.39 -2.14
N ARG A 78 -15.27 -0.70 -2.27
CA ARG A 78 -16.14 -1.21 -1.20
C ARG A 78 -15.50 -2.39 -0.48
N GLU A 79 -14.34 -2.82 -0.95
CA GLU A 79 -13.60 -3.92 -0.33
C GLU A 79 -12.92 -3.46 0.95
N ARG A 80 -12.70 -4.40 1.85
CA ARG A 80 -11.87 -4.17 3.03
C ARG A 80 -10.94 -5.37 3.22
N PRO A 81 -9.76 -5.18 3.82
CA PRO A 81 -8.89 -6.31 4.13
C PRO A 81 -9.56 -7.28 5.08
N ARG A 82 -9.46 -8.57 4.77
CA ARG A 82 -10.00 -9.65 5.58
C ARG A 82 -8.95 -10.73 5.75
N LEU A 83 -9.06 -11.52 6.79
CA LEU A 83 -8.14 -12.63 7.04
C LEU A 83 -7.98 -13.48 5.77
N GLY A 84 -6.75 -13.58 5.31
CA GLY A 84 -6.42 -14.33 4.10
C GLY A 84 -6.74 -13.63 2.79
N LYS A 85 -7.31 -12.41 2.82
CA LYS A 85 -7.68 -11.69 1.60
C LYS A 85 -7.30 -10.21 1.68
N ALA A 86 -6.23 -9.86 0.99
CA ALA A 86 -5.78 -8.48 0.86
C ALA A 86 -6.66 -7.71 -0.13
N VAL A 87 -6.70 -6.38 0.03
CA VAL A 87 -7.22 -5.49 -1.00
C VAL A 87 -6.04 -5.16 -1.93
N SER A 88 -6.13 -5.56 -3.19
CA SER A 88 -5.05 -5.38 -4.17
C SER A 88 -5.37 -4.23 -5.09
N ILE A 89 -4.50 -3.22 -5.07
CA ILE A 89 -4.65 -2.01 -5.88
C ILE A 89 -3.69 -2.12 -7.05
N PRO A 90 -4.17 -2.27 -8.29
CA PRO A 90 -3.28 -2.33 -9.44
C PRO A 90 -2.63 -0.96 -9.67
N ILE A 91 -1.32 -0.98 -9.89
CA ILE A 91 -0.55 0.24 -10.17
C ILE A 91 -0.20 0.24 -11.64
N ASP A 92 -0.67 1.26 -12.36
CA ASP A 92 -0.35 1.44 -13.76
C ASP A 92 0.96 2.23 -13.86
N LEU A 93 2.02 1.57 -14.31
CA LEU A 93 3.33 2.18 -14.49
C LEU A 93 3.53 2.72 -15.93
N GLY A 94 2.53 2.57 -16.78
CA GLY A 94 2.57 3.05 -18.16
C GLY A 94 3.62 2.32 -18.99
N GLU A 95 4.18 3.02 -19.97
CA GLU A 95 5.17 2.46 -20.89
C GLU A 95 6.49 2.10 -20.21
N ARG A 96 6.73 2.60 -19.00
CA ARG A 96 7.96 2.35 -18.25
C ARG A 96 7.82 1.16 -17.29
N ALA A 97 6.74 0.39 -17.40
CA ALA A 97 6.45 -0.70 -16.48
C ALA A 97 7.59 -1.70 -16.35
N SER A 98 8.17 -2.15 -17.46
CA SER A 98 9.27 -3.12 -17.44
C SER A 98 10.52 -2.57 -16.73
N GLU A 99 10.82 -1.30 -16.92
CA GLU A 99 11.95 -0.64 -16.27
C GLU A 99 11.78 -0.58 -14.75
N TRP A 100 10.62 -0.13 -14.29
CA TRP A 100 10.34 -0.02 -12.86
C TRP A 100 10.24 -1.37 -12.17
N ILE A 101 9.60 -2.35 -12.81
CA ILE A 101 9.40 -3.68 -12.25
C ILE A 101 10.73 -4.42 -12.08
N LEU A 102 11.66 -4.25 -13.02
CA LEU A 102 12.96 -4.89 -12.95
C LEU A 102 13.81 -4.41 -11.77
N GLU A 103 13.63 -3.17 -11.36
CA GLU A 103 14.33 -2.61 -10.20
C GLU A 103 13.75 -3.07 -8.87
N PHE A 104 12.53 -3.56 -8.87
CA PHE A 104 11.84 -4.00 -7.67
C PHE A 104 12.10 -5.46 -7.36
#